data_5d43f4f871c07d8425893f390916881d
#
_entry.id   5d43f4f871c07d8425893f390916881d
#
_cell.length_a   1.000
_cell.length_b   1.000
_cell.length_c   1.000
_cell.angle_alpha   90.00
_cell.angle_beta   90.00
_cell.angle_gamma   90.00
#
_symmetry.space_group_name_H-M   'P 1'
#
loop_
_entity.id
_entity.type
_entity.pdbx_description
1 polymer ?
#
loop_
_entity_poly.entity_id
_entity_poly.type
_entity_poly.pdbx_seq_one_letter_code
_entity_poly.pdbx_strand_id
1 'polypeptide(L)'
;MARISAAQAGGPNVLAFLDMLAWSEGTSTIKGSDDGYNVVVGGRLFSGYDRHPDLLVPLPRYGIHSTAAGRYQCLKRTWDAIVRNYGFRGRFIPEAQDLAAVKLLTECKALPHIQAGRIEPAIVAAAPIWASLPGAGYGQREHALAKLLGIFEAERAQEPCEPDALASMFTACGGVVA
;
A
#
# COMPACT_ATOMS: atom_id res chain seq x y z
N MET A 1 6.21 -3.00 -7.62
CA MET A 1 6.66 -3.34 -6.25
C MET A 1 6.86 -2.06 -5.45
N ALA A 2 6.56 -2.09 -4.15
CA ALA A 2 6.84 -0.99 -3.23
C ALA A 2 8.32 -0.54 -3.30
N ARG A 3 8.58 0.75 -3.06
CA ARG A 3 9.92 1.36 -3.22
C ARG A 3 10.70 1.46 -1.90
N ILE A 4 10.04 1.27 -0.76
CA ILE A 4 10.69 1.19 0.54
C ILE A 4 11.23 -0.23 0.80
N SER A 5 12.22 -0.35 1.67
CA SER A 5 12.74 -1.65 2.10
C SER A 5 11.79 -2.37 3.07
N ALA A 6 11.96 -3.69 3.21
CA ALA A 6 11.22 -4.48 4.19
C ALA A 6 11.39 -3.93 5.61
N ALA A 7 12.60 -3.51 5.98
CA ALA A 7 12.88 -2.90 7.28
C ALA A 7 12.09 -1.59 7.49
N GLN A 8 11.98 -0.74 6.47
CA GLN A 8 11.19 0.50 6.54
C GLN A 8 9.69 0.22 6.59
N ALA A 9 9.22 -0.82 5.89
CA ALA A 9 7.82 -1.22 5.89
C ALA A 9 7.40 -1.88 7.21
N GLY A 10 8.32 -2.52 7.92
CA GLY A 10 8.04 -3.33 9.11
C GLY A 10 7.91 -4.83 8.82
N GLY A 11 8.51 -5.29 7.73
CA GLY A 11 8.65 -6.69 7.35
C GLY A 11 8.20 -6.99 5.91
N PRO A 12 8.63 -8.13 5.36
CA PRO A 12 8.35 -8.51 3.98
C PRO A 12 6.84 -8.76 3.72
N ASN A 13 6.08 -9.21 4.71
CA ASN A 13 4.63 -9.33 4.60
C ASN A 13 3.96 -7.96 4.34
N VAL A 14 4.54 -6.87 4.87
CA VAL A 14 3.98 -5.53 4.67
C VAL A 14 4.22 -5.06 3.24
N LEU A 15 5.39 -5.34 2.65
CA LEU A 15 5.64 -5.05 1.23
C LEU A 15 4.65 -5.79 0.33
N ALA A 16 4.49 -7.10 0.51
CA ALA A 16 3.54 -7.90 -0.26
C ALA A 16 2.08 -7.40 -0.10
N PHE A 17 1.71 -6.94 1.11
CA PHE A 17 0.40 -6.36 1.34
C PHE A 17 0.22 -5.01 0.63
N LEU A 18 1.25 -4.17 0.59
CA LEU A 18 1.25 -2.92 -0.18
C LEU A 18 1.09 -3.19 -1.68
N ASP A 19 1.77 -4.20 -2.22
CA ASP A 19 1.65 -4.57 -3.63
C ASP A 19 0.26 -5.15 -3.95
N MET A 20 -0.30 -5.98 -3.07
CA MET A 20 -1.69 -6.43 -3.16
C MET A 20 -2.69 -5.25 -3.12
N LEU A 21 -2.48 -4.25 -2.26
CA LEU A 21 -3.32 -3.04 -2.23
C LEU A 21 -3.25 -2.27 -3.56
N ALA A 22 -2.06 -2.06 -4.12
CA ALA A 22 -1.89 -1.39 -5.40
C ALA A 22 -2.59 -2.15 -6.53
N TRP A 23 -2.55 -3.48 -6.48
CA TRP A 23 -3.30 -4.32 -7.40
C TRP A 23 -4.81 -4.17 -7.19
N SER A 24 -5.30 -4.15 -5.95
CA SER A 24 -6.73 -4.00 -5.65
C SER A 24 -7.30 -2.65 -6.07
N GLU A 25 -6.51 -1.57 -5.94
CA GLU A 25 -6.84 -0.24 -6.46
C GLU A 25 -6.69 -0.16 -8.01
N GLY A 26 -6.14 -1.20 -8.63
CA GLY A 26 -5.95 -1.29 -10.08
C GLY A 26 -4.82 -0.42 -10.62
N THR A 27 -4.10 0.29 -9.76
CA THR A 27 -3.10 1.29 -10.15
C THR A 27 -1.84 0.67 -10.72
N SER A 28 -1.33 -0.42 -10.11
CA SER A 28 -0.13 -1.14 -10.56
C SER A 28 -0.31 -1.84 -11.91
N THR A 29 -1.56 -2.03 -12.36
CA THR A 29 -1.87 -2.69 -13.63
C THR A 29 -2.00 -1.73 -14.80
N ILE A 30 -1.91 -0.41 -14.57
CA ILE A 30 -2.08 0.59 -15.63
C ILE A 30 -0.80 0.68 -16.46
N LYS A 31 -0.92 0.31 -17.73
CA LYS A 31 0.19 0.34 -18.68
C LYS A 31 0.72 1.77 -18.84
N GLY A 32 2.03 1.91 -18.78
CA GLY A 32 2.73 3.20 -18.91
C GLY A 32 2.75 4.04 -17.64
N SER A 33 2.14 3.57 -16.54
CA SER A 33 2.32 4.19 -15.24
C SER A 33 3.69 3.85 -14.64
N ASP A 34 4.14 4.65 -13.68
CA ASP A 34 5.26 4.32 -12.81
C ASP A 34 4.77 3.40 -11.69
N ASP A 35 4.44 2.16 -12.05
CA ASP A 35 3.92 1.13 -11.13
C ASP A 35 2.75 1.63 -10.23
N GLY A 36 1.92 2.50 -10.80
CA GLY A 36 0.76 3.10 -10.16
C GLY A 36 1.02 4.38 -9.36
N TYR A 37 2.28 4.74 -9.08
CA TYR A 37 2.60 5.92 -8.25
C TYR A 37 2.12 7.23 -8.85
N ASN A 38 2.03 7.34 -10.16
CA ASN A 38 1.59 8.54 -10.88
C ASN A 38 0.18 8.44 -11.46
N VAL A 39 -0.69 7.65 -10.85
CA VAL A 39 -2.07 7.46 -11.30
C VAL A 39 -3.04 8.31 -10.48
N VAL A 40 -3.92 9.07 -11.13
CA VAL A 40 -5.11 9.65 -10.47
C VAL A 40 -6.32 8.75 -10.67
N VAL A 41 -7.30 8.88 -9.82
CA VAL A 41 -8.56 8.14 -9.94
C VAL A 41 -9.13 8.25 -11.37
N GLY A 42 -9.64 7.13 -11.88
CA GLY A 42 -10.07 7.06 -13.29
C GLY A 42 -8.95 6.70 -14.27
N GLY A 43 -7.72 6.41 -13.77
CA GLY A 43 -6.65 5.80 -14.55
C GLY A 43 -5.78 6.75 -15.37
N ARG A 44 -5.98 8.08 -15.26
CA ARG A 44 -5.11 9.06 -15.92
C ARG A 44 -3.77 9.18 -15.17
N LEU A 45 -2.71 9.50 -15.91
CA LEU A 45 -1.38 9.72 -15.33
C LEU A 45 -1.16 11.21 -15.05
N PHE A 46 -0.42 11.49 -13.98
CA PHE A 46 0.09 12.83 -13.68
C PHE A 46 1.62 12.85 -13.76
N SER A 47 2.20 14.04 -13.84
CA SER A 47 3.64 14.25 -13.91
C SER A 47 4.14 14.99 -12.68
N GLY A 48 5.34 14.58 -12.22
CA GLY A 48 6.01 15.18 -11.07
C GLY A 48 5.48 14.66 -9.73
N TYR A 49 6.35 14.65 -8.74
CA TYR A 49 6.09 14.14 -7.39
C TYR A 49 6.35 15.20 -6.30
N ASP A 50 6.42 16.47 -6.67
CA ASP A 50 6.73 17.53 -5.69
C ASP A 50 5.61 17.72 -4.67
N ARG A 51 4.38 17.39 -5.05
CA ARG A 51 3.19 17.45 -4.19
C ARG A 51 2.11 16.49 -4.70
N HIS A 52 1.13 16.21 -3.85
CA HIS A 52 -0.09 15.50 -4.29
C HIS A 52 -0.75 16.28 -5.44
N PRO A 53 -1.17 15.63 -6.55
CA PRO A 53 -1.67 16.33 -7.75
C PRO A 53 -2.94 17.14 -7.51
N ASP A 54 -3.75 16.80 -6.51
CA ASP A 54 -4.98 17.49 -6.09
C ASP A 54 -5.97 17.74 -7.24
N LEU A 55 -6.08 16.77 -8.13
CA LEU A 55 -7.00 16.83 -9.27
C LEU A 55 -8.37 16.31 -8.85
N LEU A 56 -9.38 17.17 -8.86
CA LEU A 56 -10.76 16.79 -8.57
C LEU A 56 -11.38 16.13 -9.81
N VAL A 57 -11.54 14.81 -9.76
CA VAL A 57 -12.04 14.00 -10.87
C VAL A 57 -13.50 13.62 -10.60
N PRO A 58 -14.43 13.92 -11.53
CA PRO A 58 -15.81 13.47 -11.42
C PRO A 58 -15.89 11.95 -11.62
N LEU A 59 -16.69 11.28 -10.80
CA LEU A 59 -17.01 9.85 -10.88
C LEU A 59 -18.53 9.70 -11.06
N PRO A 60 -19.06 9.93 -12.28
CA PRO A 60 -20.51 10.03 -12.53
C PRO A 60 -21.26 8.76 -12.10
N ARG A 61 -20.66 7.59 -12.27
CA ARG A 61 -21.25 6.30 -11.86
C ARG A 61 -21.62 6.25 -10.38
N TYR A 62 -20.88 7.00 -9.56
CA TYR A 62 -21.07 7.03 -8.10
C TYR A 62 -21.65 8.35 -7.60
N GLY A 63 -21.90 9.32 -8.50
CA GLY A 63 -22.42 10.66 -8.16
C GLY A 63 -21.48 11.49 -7.27
N ILE A 64 -20.18 11.21 -7.28
CA ILE A 64 -19.18 11.87 -6.44
C ILE A 64 -18.02 12.45 -7.25
N HIS A 65 -17.20 13.27 -6.59
CA HIS A 65 -15.89 13.70 -7.07
C HIS A 65 -14.81 13.15 -6.14
N SER A 66 -13.62 12.86 -6.68
CA SER A 66 -12.51 12.32 -5.90
C SER A 66 -11.20 12.99 -6.27
N THR A 67 -10.34 13.19 -5.28
CA THR A 67 -8.94 13.62 -5.44
C THR A 67 -7.96 12.48 -5.24
N ALA A 68 -8.43 11.22 -5.26
CA ALA A 68 -7.59 10.07 -5.04
C ALA A 68 -6.46 9.99 -6.06
N ALA A 69 -5.23 9.78 -5.58
CA ALA A 69 -4.06 9.71 -6.43
C ALA A 69 -2.97 8.79 -5.82
N GLY A 70 -2.02 8.43 -6.69
CA GLY A 70 -0.89 7.58 -6.36
C GLY A 70 -1.25 6.10 -6.32
N ARG A 71 -0.25 5.32 -5.96
CA ARG A 71 -0.30 3.86 -5.97
C ARG A 71 -1.45 3.30 -5.10
N TYR A 72 -1.74 3.96 -3.98
CA TYR A 72 -2.74 3.54 -2.99
C TYR A 72 -3.99 4.43 -2.99
N GLN A 73 -4.20 5.22 -4.03
CA GLN A 73 -5.35 6.10 -4.22
C GLN A 73 -5.66 6.99 -3.00
N CYS A 74 -4.60 7.61 -2.46
CA CYS A 74 -4.71 8.51 -1.31
C CYS A 74 -5.48 9.77 -1.69
N LEU A 75 -6.50 10.13 -0.89
CA LEU A 75 -7.22 11.41 -1.05
C LEU A 75 -6.32 12.58 -0.61
N LYS A 76 -6.46 13.73 -1.25
CA LYS A 76 -5.70 14.95 -0.88
C LYS A 76 -5.84 15.28 0.60
N ARG A 77 -7.05 15.26 1.15
CA ARG A 77 -7.29 15.50 2.59
C ARG A 77 -6.56 14.53 3.50
N THR A 78 -6.49 13.26 3.09
CA THR A 78 -5.78 12.20 3.83
C THR A 78 -4.27 12.44 3.77
N TRP A 79 -3.75 12.77 2.58
CA TRP A 79 -2.35 13.14 2.41
C TRP A 79 -1.94 14.32 3.29
N ASP A 80 -2.76 15.39 3.32
CA ASP A 80 -2.48 16.55 4.16
C ASP A 80 -2.48 16.23 5.65
N ALA A 81 -3.37 15.33 6.08
CA ALA A 81 -3.38 14.85 7.46
C ALA A 81 -2.10 14.05 7.79
N ILE A 82 -1.65 13.17 6.89
CA ILE A 82 -0.39 12.42 7.03
C ILE A 82 0.81 13.36 7.12
N VAL A 83 0.89 14.34 6.22
CA VAL A 83 1.96 15.34 6.23
C VAL A 83 2.02 16.07 7.57
N ARG A 84 0.88 16.53 8.06
CA ARG A 84 0.78 17.28 9.32
C ARG A 84 1.09 16.41 10.55
N ASN A 85 0.52 15.21 10.61
CA ASN A 85 0.55 14.38 11.81
C ASN A 85 1.86 13.59 11.96
N TYR A 86 2.54 13.27 10.85
CA TYR A 86 3.73 12.42 10.85
C TYR A 86 5.00 13.13 10.36
N GLY A 87 4.94 14.43 10.14
CA GLY A 87 6.11 15.23 9.77
C GLY A 87 6.66 14.94 8.37
N PHE A 88 5.82 14.48 7.46
CA PHE A 88 6.20 14.32 6.05
C PHE A 88 6.49 15.68 5.43
N ARG A 89 7.48 15.73 4.50
CA ARG A 89 7.87 16.99 3.83
C ARG A 89 6.93 17.43 2.70
N GLY A 90 5.77 16.77 2.55
CA GLY A 90 4.73 17.09 1.56
C GLY A 90 5.01 16.63 0.13
N ARG A 91 6.23 16.15 -0.20
CA ARG A 91 6.53 15.59 -1.51
C ARG A 91 5.82 14.24 -1.67
N PHE A 92 5.11 14.06 -2.78
CA PHE A 92 4.30 12.87 -3.07
C PHE A 92 5.09 11.78 -3.81
N ILE A 93 6.40 11.67 -3.50
CA ILE A 93 7.30 10.67 -4.12
C ILE A 93 6.88 9.24 -3.76
N PRO A 94 7.26 8.23 -4.56
CA PRO A 94 6.89 6.83 -4.34
C PRO A 94 7.13 6.35 -2.91
N GLU A 95 8.30 6.57 -2.35
CA GLU A 95 8.66 6.16 -0.99
C GLU A 95 7.77 6.82 0.08
N ALA A 96 7.39 8.08 -0.15
CA ALA A 96 6.48 8.79 0.77
C ALA A 96 5.06 8.24 0.67
N GLN A 97 4.61 7.80 -0.52
CA GLN A 97 3.32 7.15 -0.69
C GLN A 97 3.29 5.80 0.04
N ASP A 98 4.35 4.99 -0.06
CA ASP A 98 4.48 3.71 0.64
C ASP A 98 4.44 3.92 2.17
N LEU A 99 5.27 4.83 2.68
CA LEU A 99 5.29 5.14 4.12
C LEU A 99 3.95 5.68 4.61
N ALA A 100 3.24 6.48 3.80
CA ALA A 100 1.90 6.95 4.13
C ALA A 100 0.89 5.80 4.21
N ALA A 101 0.94 4.85 3.28
CA ALA A 101 0.10 3.66 3.34
C ALA A 101 0.40 2.83 4.61
N VAL A 102 1.67 2.67 5.00
CA VAL A 102 2.04 2.01 6.27
C VAL A 102 1.46 2.75 7.48
N LYS A 103 1.44 4.10 7.47
CA LYS A 103 0.79 4.89 8.56
C LYS A 103 -0.71 4.63 8.61
N LEU A 104 -1.39 4.61 7.48
CA LEU A 104 -2.81 4.28 7.41
C LEU A 104 -3.11 2.86 7.89
N LEU A 105 -2.27 1.87 7.52
CA LEU A 105 -2.36 0.50 8.03
C LEU A 105 -2.14 0.42 9.55
N THR A 106 -1.32 1.31 10.11
CA THR A 106 -1.14 1.44 11.56
C THR A 106 -2.39 2.02 12.22
N GLU A 107 -2.94 3.10 11.67
CA GLU A 107 -4.12 3.79 12.21
C GLU A 107 -5.34 2.87 12.24
N CYS A 108 -5.58 2.09 11.17
CA CYS A 108 -6.68 1.13 11.12
C CYS A 108 -6.39 -0.20 11.82
N LYS A 109 -5.23 -0.35 12.48
CA LYS A 109 -4.80 -1.55 13.21
C LYS A 109 -4.59 -2.80 12.34
N ALA A 110 -4.45 -2.63 11.03
CA ALA A 110 -4.14 -3.73 10.12
C ALA A 110 -2.68 -4.19 10.23
N LEU A 111 -1.75 -3.26 10.48
CA LEU A 111 -0.30 -3.54 10.47
C LEU A 111 0.12 -4.73 11.36
N PRO A 112 -0.31 -4.87 12.62
CA PRO A 112 0.07 -6.03 13.45
C PRO A 112 -0.45 -7.37 12.91
N HIS A 113 -1.59 -7.36 12.22
CA HIS A 113 -2.11 -8.55 11.55
C HIS A 113 -1.24 -8.93 10.36
N ILE A 114 -0.86 -7.97 9.53
CA ILE A 114 0.01 -8.20 8.36
C ILE A 114 1.35 -8.78 8.81
N GLN A 115 2.00 -8.16 9.79
CA GLN A 115 3.28 -8.60 10.34
C GLN A 115 3.23 -10.04 10.86
N ALA A 116 2.12 -10.42 11.48
CA ALA A 116 1.88 -11.77 11.98
C ALA A 116 1.38 -12.77 10.91
N GLY A 117 1.31 -12.37 9.62
CA GLY A 117 0.81 -13.22 8.54
C GLY A 117 -0.71 -13.48 8.56
N ARG A 118 -1.46 -12.76 9.38
CA ARG A 118 -2.92 -12.87 9.46
C ARG A 118 -3.59 -11.92 8.46
N ILE A 119 -3.58 -12.32 7.19
CA ILE A 119 -3.94 -11.43 6.08
C ILE A 119 -5.44 -11.14 5.98
N GLU A 120 -6.29 -12.13 6.23
CA GLU A 120 -7.75 -11.94 6.23
C GLU A 120 -8.20 -10.91 7.29
N PRO A 121 -7.83 -11.00 8.58
CA PRO A 121 -8.11 -9.94 9.55
C PRO A 121 -7.50 -8.59 9.17
N ALA A 122 -6.34 -8.56 8.52
CA ALA A 122 -5.73 -7.32 8.06
C ALA A 122 -6.56 -6.65 6.96
N ILE A 123 -7.08 -7.42 6.00
CA ILE A 123 -7.97 -6.91 4.93
C ILE A 123 -9.24 -6.32 5.55
N VAL A 124 -9.86 -7.02 6.50
CA VAL A 124 -11.05 -6.53 7.20
C VAL A 124 -10.76 -5.21 7.93
N ALA A 125 -9.63 -5.11 8.62
CA ALA A 125 -9.24 -3.90 9.34
C ALA A 125 -8.93 -2.73 8.39
N ALA A 126 -8.43 -3.01 7.18
CA ALA A 126 -8.08 -2.00 6.18
C ALA A 126 -9.28 -1.56 5.32
N ALA A 127 -10.35 -2.34 5.23
CA ALA A 127 -11.52 -2.07 4.39
C ALA A 127 -12.16 -0.67 4.59
N PRO A 128 -12.20 -0.07 5.80
CA PRO A 128 -12.68 1.30 5.98
C PRO A 128 -11.84 2.38 5.28
N ILE A 129 -10.63 2.07 4.84
CA ILE A 129 -9.73 3.01 4.15
C ILE A 129 -9.74 2.79 2.64
N TRP A 130 -9.75 1.53 2.19
CA TRP A 130 -9.68 1.18 0.77
C TRP A 130 -10.97 0.53 0.28
N ALA A 131 -11.68 1.28 -0.57
CA ALA A 131 -13.01 0.91 -1.08
C ALA A 131 -12.99 -0.35 -1.98
N SER A 132 -11.85 -0.76 -2.48
CA SER A 132 -11.65 -1.97 -3.29
C SER A 132 -11.62 -3.27 -2.47
N LEU A 133 -11.45 -3.17 -1.14
CA LEU A 133 -11.39 -4.31 -0.23
C LEU A 133 -12.78 -4.84 0.12
N PRO A 134 -12.93 -6.15 0.36
CA PRO A 134 -14.21 -6.75 0.73
C PRO A 134 -14.71 -6.21 2.07
N GLY A 135 -16.00 -5.86 2.12
CA GLY A 135 -16.65 -5.30 3.29
C GLY A 135 -16.45 -3.79 3.49
N ALA A 136 -15.86 -3.09 2.54
CA ALA A 136 -15.68 -1.64 2.60
C ALA A 136 -17.01 -0.87 2.60
N GLY A 137 -18.02 -1.35 1.87
CA GLY A 137 -19.40 -0.81 1.93
C GLY A 137 -19.61 0.54 1.24
N TYR A 138 -18.67 0.97 0.38
CA TYR A 138 -18.75 2.26 -0.32
C TYR A 138 -19.58 2.22 -1.63
N GLY A 139 -20.23 1.08 -1.93
CA GLY A 139 -20.97 0.90 -3.18
C GLY A 139 -20.08 0.86 -4.43
N GLN A 140 -18.78 0.76 -4.26
CA GLN A 140 -17.81 0.56 -5.33
C GLN A 140 -17.57 -0.94 -5.54
N ARG A 141 -16.81 -1.29 -6.58
CA ARG A 141 -16.44 -2.67 -6.83
C ARG A 141 -15.45 -3.13 -5.76
N GLU A 142 -15.85 -4.14 -5.01
CA GLU A 142 -14.98 -4.85 -4.06
C GLU A 142 -14.42 -6.12 -4.70
N HIS A 143 -13.20 -6.49 -4.35
CA HIS A 143 -12.59 -7.75 -4.77
C HIS A 143 -13.02 -8.89 -3.82
N ALA A 144 -13.08 -10.12 -4.37
CA ALA A 144 -13.29 -11.30 -3.54
C ALA A 144 -12.07 -11.56 -2.65
N LEU A 145 -12.29 -11.90 -1.39
CA LEU A 145 -11.21 -12.19 -0.42
C LEU A 145 -10.21 -13.21 -0.94
N ALA A 146 -10.69 -14.34 -1.47
CA ALA A 146 -9.84 -15.39 -2.00
C ALA A 146 -8.90 -14.90 -3.12
N LYS A 147 -9.36 -13.92 -3.93
CA LYS A 147 -8.52 -13.33 -4.98
C LYS A 147 -7.39 -12.49 -4.39
N LEU A 148 -7.68 -11.70 -3.36
CA LEU A 148 -6.68 -10.87 -2.68
C LEU A 148 -5.64 -11.73 -1.96
N LEU A 149 -6.06 -12.79 -1.29
CA LEU A 149 -5.15 -13.74 -0.66
C LEU A 149 -4.20 -14.36 -1.69
N GLY A 150 -4.71 -14.79 -2.85
CA GLY A 150 -3.86 -15.33 -3.91
C GLY A 150 -2.88 -14.31 -4.49
N ILE A 151 -3.26 -13.01 -4.59
CA ILE A 151 -2.33 -11.95 -5.00
C ILE A 151 -1.27 -11.73 -3.91
N PHE A 152 -1.66 -11.63 -2.65
CA PHE A 152 -0.73 -11.47 -1.54
C PHE A 152 0.33 -12.59 -1.53
N GLU A 153 -0.08 -13.85 -1.66
CA GLU A 153 0.85 -14.98 -1.68
C GLU A 153 1.81 -14.91 -2.86
N ALA A 154 1.32 -14.51 -4.05
CA ALA A 154 2.15 -14.33 -5.23
C ALA A 154 3.20 -13.22 -5.04
N GLU A 155 2.81 -12.07 -4.47
CA GLU A 155 3.74 -10.96 -4.18
C GLU A 155 4.72 -11.35 -3.06
N ARG A 156 4.25 -12.05 -2.02
CA ARG A 156 5.10 -12.52 -0.91
C ARG A 156 6.18 -13.51 -1.37
N ALA A 157 5.87 -14.34 -2.36
CA ALA A 157 6.83 -15.28 -2.93
C ALA A 157 7.94 -14.59 -3.75
N GLN A 158 7.72 -13.36 -4.20
CA GLN A 158 8.72 -12.57 -4.94
C GLN A 158 9.66 -11.79 -4.00
N GLU A 159 9.25 -11.58 -2.74
CA GLU A 159 10.09 -10.92 -1.76
C GLU A 159 11.29 -11.81 -1.39
N PRO A 160 12.51 -11.26 -1.36
CA PRO A 160 13.68 -12.01 -0.92
C PRO A 160 13.43 -12.62 0.45
N CYS A 161 13.72 -13.91 0.60
CA CYS A 161 13.81 -14.51 1.92
C CYS A 161 14.96 -13.80 2.64
N GLU A 162 14.68 -13.00 3.66
CA GLU A 162 15.75 -12.46 4.49
C GLU A 162 16.54 -13.67 5.04
N PRO A 163 17.87 -13.66 4.91
CA PRO A 163 18.68 -14.72 5.50
C PRO A 163 18.30 -14.79 6.98
N ASP A 164 17.95 -15.95 7.41
CA ASP A 164 17.42 -16.30 8.72
C ASP A 164 18.02 -15.40 9.82
N ALA A 165 17.16 -14.60 10.48
CA ALA A 165 17.62 -13.69 11.54
C ALA A 165 18.38 -14.43 12.64
N LEU A 166 18.09 -15.73 12.85
CA LEU A 166 18.83 -16.64 13.70
C LEU A 166 20.23 -16.92 13.16
N ALA A 167 20.40 -17.15 11.86
CA ALA A 167 21.72 -17.35 11.24
C ALA A 167 22.56 -16.07 11.31
N SER A 168 21.95 -14.90 11.10
CA SER A 168 22.62 -13.60 11.27
C SER A 168 23.02 -13.33 12.73
N MET A 169 22.16 -13.63 13.70
CA MET A 169 22.48 -13.51 15.13
C MET A 169 23.58 -14.52 15.53
N PHE A 170 23.51 -15.75 15.02
CA PHE A 170 24.50 -16.77 15.30
C PHE A 170 25.89 -16.39 14.78
N THR A 171 25.95 -15.84 13.55
CA THR A 171 27.21 -15.34 12.95
C THR A 171 27.73 -14.11 13.70
N ALA A 172 26.85 -13.19 14.12
CA ALA A 172 27.22 -12.03 14.93
C ALA A 172 27.79 -12.40 16.31
N CYS A 173 27.39 -13.57 16.87
CA CYS A 173 27.92 -14.14 18.11
C CYS A 173 29.15 -15.03 17.90
N GLY A 174 29.77 -15.08 16.70
CA GLY A 174 30.97 -15.84 16.38
C GLY A 174 30.70 -17.31 16.06
N GLY A 175 29.46 -17.71 15.82
CA GLY A 175 29.12 -19.05 15.34
C GLY A 175 29.39 -19.20 13.82
N VAL A 176 29.81 -20.41 13.42
CA VAL A 176 29.95 -20.79 12.01
C VAL A 176 28.76 -21.65 11.66
N VAL A 177 28.03 -21.24 10.61
CA VAL A 177 26.95 -22.07 10.02
C VAL A 177 27.61 -23.05 9.06
N ALA A 178 27.50 -24.34 9.37
CA ALA A 178 28.02 -25.43 8.53
C ALA A 178 27.10 -25.70 7.34
#